data_853759bbfa261e09c6e641c8fc2ef314
#
_entry.id   853759bbfa261e09c6e641c8fc2ef314
#
_cell.length_a   1.000
_cell.length_b   1.000
_cell.length_c   1.000
_cell.angle_alpha   90.00
_cell.angle_beta   90.00
_cell.angle_gamma   90.00
#
_symmetry.space_group_name_H-M   'P 1'
#
loop_
_entity.id
_entity.type
_entity.pdbx_description
1 polymer ?
#
loop_
_entity_poly.entity_id
_entity_poly.type
_entity_poly.pdbx_seq_one_letter_code
_entity_poly.pdbx_strand_id
1 'polypeptide(L)'
;MDNKKLYEKEILNVKIEENEDEKLVNSRYEKLNGIMEAMYDFILAYSNYYSVRRDYGTGEKFTMIEIHILTEIYDNSGITVTELAEKWCRTSSAISQTVRKLIKWGLINRTGNENNGKVYHLTITEKGKELAIIHKKYDNLDIVKTKKKLLKKFTIEELIAFDKICKEYTDILRNKKEKK
;
A
#
# COMPACT_ATOMS: atom_id res chain seq x y z
N MET A 1 37.70 -19.31 -12.37
CA MET A 1 36.29 -18.96 -12.08
C MET A 1 36.06 -19.25 -10.61
N ASP A 2 35.71 -18.24 -9.85
CA ASP A 2 35.77 -18.27 -8.38
C ASP A 2 34.61 -19.17 -7.86
N ASN A 3 34.96 -20.30 -7.23
CA ASN A 3 34.01 -21.25 -6.63
C ASN A 3 33.03 -20.58 -5.65
N LYS A 4 33.43 -19.43 -5.07
CA LYS A 4 32.59 -18.65 -4.17
C LYS A 4 31.40 -18.01 -4.91
N LYS A 5 31.61 -17.53 -6.16
CA LYS A 5 30.55 -16.97 -7.01
C LYS A 5 29.58 -18.02 -7.53
N LEU A 6 30.09 -19.25 -7.79
CA LEU A 6 29.25 -20.37 -8.22
C LEU A 6 28.34 -20.84 -7.05
N TYR A 7 28.92 -20.96 -5.87
CA TYR A 7 28.21 -21.36 -4.64
C TYR A 7 27.13 -20.32 -4.23
N GLU A 8 27.44 -19.03 -4.38
CA GLU A 8 26.46 -17.95 -4.15
C GLU A 8 25.30 -18.00 -5.17
N LYS A 9 25.56 -18.41 -6.41
CA LYS A 9 24.56 -18.51 -7.46
C LYS A 9 23.63 -19.73 -7.29
N GLU A 10 24.15 -20.84 -6.80
CA GLU A 10 23.36 -22.04 -6.48
C GLU A 10 22.46 -21.84 -5.25
N ILE A 11 22.94 -21.14 -4.23
CA ILE A 11 22.15 -20.84 -3.03
C ILE A 11 21.00 -19.86 -3.31
N LEU A 12 21.17 -18.95 -4.29
CA LEU A 12 20.21 -17.90 -4.60
C LEU A 12 18.99 -18.37 -5.43
N ASN A 13 19.04 -19.56 -6.01
CA ASN A 13 18.00 -20.04 -6.94
C ASN A 13 17.10 -21.16 -6.40
N VAL A 14 17.27 -21.56 -5.16
CA VAL A 14 16.54 -22.71 -4.60
C VAL A 14 15.41 -22.23 -3.70
N LYS A 15 14.18 -22.66 -4.01
CA LYS A 15 13.06 -22.58 -3.08
C LYS A 15 13.31 -23.56 -1.94
N ILE A 16 12.95 -23.16 -0.71
CA ILE A 16 13.02 -24.02 0.46
C ILE A 16 11.81 -24.96 0.41
N GLU A 17 12.04 -26.27 0.56
CA GLU A 17 10.99 -27.27 0.71
C GLU A 17 10.61 -27.42 2.19
N GLU A 18 9.35 -27.79 2.47
CA GLU A 18 8.81 -27.90 3.85
C GLU A 18 9.59 -28.86 4.76
N ASN A 19 10.40 -29.78 4.21
CA ASN A 19 11.15 -30.80 4.94
C ASN A 19 12.66 -30.57 4.95
N GLU A 20 13.15 -29.37 4.61
CA GLU A 20 14.59 -29.09 4.65
C GLU A 20 15.13 -29.04 6.09
N ASP A 21 16.40 -29.49 6.26
CA ASP A 21 17.12 -29.41 7.54
C ASP A 21 17.17 -27.95 8.02
N GLU A 22 16.69 -27.73 9.23
CA GLU A 22 16.60 -26.43 9.89
C GLU A 22 17.95 -25.70 9.97
N LYS A 23 19.07 -26.43 10.09
CA LYS A 23 20.43 -25.87 10.09
C LYS A 23 20.80 -25.29 8.72
N LEU A 24 20.42 -25.98 7.64
CA LEU A 24 20.67 -25.52 6.27
C LEU A 24 19.81 -24.27 5.97
N VAL A 25 18.56 -24.29 6.41
CA VAL A 25 17.65 -23.16 6.33
C VAL A 25 18.22 -21.95 7.08
N ASN A 26 18.65 -22.13 8.34
CA ASN A 26 19.23 -21.07 9.17
C ASN A 26 20.49 -20.47 8.55
N SER A 27 21.38 -21.28 7.96
CA SER A 27 22.58 -20.75 7.27
C SER A 27 22.26 -19.89 6.05
N ARG A 28 21.15 -20.18 5.37
CA ARG A 28 20.62 -19.34 4.27
C ARG A 28 19.98 -18.06 4.80
N TYR A 29 19.29 -18.13 5.94
CA TYR A 29 18.67 -16.96 6.59
C TYR A 29 19.68 -15.94 7.09
N GLU A 30 20.83 -16.36 7.63
CA GLU A 30 21.90 -15.44 8.04
C GLU A 30 22.36 -14.54 6.88
N LYS A 31 22.38 -15.07 5.65
CA LYS A 31 22.69 -14.29 4.44
C LYS A 31 21.56 -13.35 4.01
N LEU A 32 20.32 -13.64 4.40
CA LEU A 32 19.14 -12.83 4.09
C LEU A 32 18.91 -11.69 5.09
N ASN A 33 19.52 -11.75 6.29
CA ASN A 33 19.33 -10.73 7.32
C ASN A 33 19.71 -9.33 6.84
N GLY A 34 20.78 -9.18 6.05
CA GLY A 34 21.17 -7.90 5.46
C GLY A 34 20.19 -7.37 4.39
N ILE A 35 19.40 -8.25 3.78
CA ILE A 35 18.39 -7.84 2.77
C ILE A 35 17.19 -7.16 3.44
N MET A 36 16.91 -7.50 4.70
CA MET A 36 15.79 -6.92 5.45
C MET A 36 16.02 -5.45 5.84
N GLU A 37 17.26 -4.99 5.98
CA GLU A 37 17.58 -3.58 6.29
C GLU A 37 17.03 -2.64 5.20
N ALA A 38 17.27 -2.96 3.93
CA ALA A 38 16.76 -2.16 2.82
C ALA A 38 15.22 -2.11 2.78
N MET A 39 14.56 -3.18 3.20
CA MET A 39 13.10 -3.20 3.32
C MET A 39 12.61 -2.32 4.47
N TYR A 40 13.27 -2.33 5.63
CA TYR A 40 12.93 -1.43 6.74
C TYR A 40 13.12 0.02 6.37
N ASP A 41 14.24 0.36 5.73
CA ASP A 41 14.50 1.72 5.24
C ASP A 41 13.45 2.16 4.23
N PHE A 42 13.06 1.28 3.31
CA PHE A 42 11.98 1.54 2.36
C PHE A 42 10.65 1.80 3.07
N ILE A 43 10.28 0.98 4.06
CA ILE A 43 9.04 1.15 4.84
C ILE A 43 9.05 2.50 5.57
N LEU A 44 10.15 2.87 6.22
CA LEU A 44 10.31 4.15 6.91
C LEU A 44 10.23 5.34 5.94
N ALA A 45 10.95 5.28 4.83
CA ALA A 45 10.92 6.31 3.79
C ALA A 45 9.51 6.46 3.20
N TYR A 46 8.82 5.34 2.92
CA TYR A 46 7.47 5.34 2.39
C TYR A 46 6.45 5.85 3.40
N SER A 47 6.59 5.49 4.70
CA SER A 47 5.74 6.00 5.78
C SER A 47 5.85 7.52 5.92
N ASN A 48 7.08 8.06 5.86
CA ASN A 48 7.32 9.50 5.86
C ASN A 48 6.72 10.16 4.61
N TYR A 49 6.95 9.58 3.43
CA TYR A 49 6.35 10.04 2.17
C TYR A 49 4.83 10.08 2.25
N TYR A 50 4.21 9.09 2.88
CA TYR A 50 2.77 8.93 3.00
C TYR A 50 2.11 9.97 3.92
N SER A 51 2.84 10.45 4.94
CA SER A 51 2.32 11.41 5.93
C SER A 51 2.42 12.87 5.49
N VAL A 52 3.27 13.19 4.50
CA VAL A 52 3.46 14.56 4.02
C VAL A 52 2.23 15.06 3.25
N ARG A 53 1.78 16.27 3.59
CA ARG A 53 0.69 16.93 2.86
C ARG A 53 1.20 17.55 1.55
N ARG A 54 0.52 17.22 0.46
CA ARG A 54 0.87 17.69 -0.90
C ARG A 54 -0.30 18.37 -1.56
N ASP A 55 0.02 19.36 -2.39
CA ASP A 55 -0.91 19.93 -3.36
C ASP A 55 -0.91 19.06 -4.62
N TYR A 56 -2.07 18.62 -5.01
CA TYR A 56 -2.28 17.85 -6.25
C TYR A 56 -2.76 18.72 -7.42
N GLY A 57 -2.49 20.03 -7.36
CA GLY A 57 -2.83 21.00 -8.39
C GLY A 57 -4.14 21.76 -8.14
N THR A 58 -4.64 21.73 -6.89
CA THR A 58 -5.88 22.42 -6.50
C THR A 58 -5.64 23.61 -5.57
N GLY A 59 -4.39 23.83 -5.14
CA GLY A 59 -4.05 24.80 -4.09
C GLY A 59 -4.31 24.30 -2.66
N GLU A 60 -5.07 23.21 -2.52
CA GLU A 60 -5.32 22.57 -1.22
C GLU A 60 -4.35 21.39 -1.00
N LYS A 61 -3.91 21.21 0.26
CA LYS A 61 -2.95 20.16 0.59
C LYS A 61 -3.63 19.00 1.34
N PHE A 62 -3.38 17.78 0.86
CA PHE A 62 -3.89 16.55 1.43
C PHE A 62 -2.74 15.59 1.77
N THR A 63 -2.93 14.77 2.80
CA THR A 63 -2.08 13.60 3.00
C THR A 63 -2.48 12.52 1.98
N MET A 64 -1.57 11.59 1.71
CA MET A 64 -1.84 10.51 0.78
C MET A 64 -3.06 9.68 1.20
N ILE A 65 -3.26 9.43 2.51
CA ILE A 65 -4.42 8.68 2.97
C ILE A 65 -5.74 9.44 2.75
N GLU A 66 -5.75 10.75 2.96
CA GLU A 66 -6.95 11.57 2.75
C GLU A 66 -7.39 11.52 1.28
N ILE A 67 -6.44 11.67 0.38
CA ILE A 67 -6.76 11.70 -1.07
C ILE A 67 -7.08 10.31 -1.63
N HIS A 68 -6.41 9.25 -1.17
CA HIS A 68 -6.70 7.89 -1.60
C HIS A 68 -8.06 7.39 -1.08
N ILE A 69 -8.46 7.74 0.16
CA ILE A 69 -9.80 7.43 0.67
C ILE A 69 -10.87 8.18 -0.15
N LEU A 70 -10.62 9.44 -0.53
CA LEU A 70 -11.50 10.17 -1.43
C LEU A 70 -11.65 9.45 -2.78
N THR A 71 -10.54 9.01 -3.37
CA THR A 71 -10.52 8.28 -4.64
C THR A 71 -11.26 6.94 -4.53
N GLU A 72 -11.10 6.26 -3.39
CA GLU A 72 -11.82 5.01 -3.12
C GLU A 72 -13.34 5.21 -3.05
N ILE A 73 -13.81 6.28 -2.40
CA ILE A 73 -15.23 6.63 -2.37
C ILE A 73 -15.73 7.03 -3.76
N TYR A 74 -14.90 7.66 -4.58
CA TYR A 74 -15.22 7.96 -5.97
C TYR A 74 -15.43 6.70 -6.81
N ASP A 75 -14.57 5.70 -6.65
CA ASP A 75 -14.62 4.45 -7.41
C ASP A 75 -15.72 3.50 -6.90
N ASN A 76 -16.06 3.59 -5.62
CA ASN A 76 -17.02 2.73 -4.94
C ASN A 76 -18.07 3.58 -4.21
N SER A 77 -18.91 4.26 -4.97
CA SER A 77 -19.98 5.10 -4.40
C SER A 77 -20.92 4.27 -3.55
N GLY A 78 -21.21 4.73 -2.34
CA GLY A 78 -22.02 4.01 -1.37
C GLY A 78 -21.21 3.16 -0.38
N ILE A 79 -19.88 3.12 -0.50
CA ILE A 79 -19.01 2.40 0.45
C ILE A 79 -19.19 2.93 1.87
N THR A 80 -19.14 2.03 2.85
CA THR A 80 -19.25 2.36 4.28
C THR A 80 -17.90 2.59 4.93
N VAL A 81 -17.91 3.19 6.13
CA VAL A 81 -16.68 3.36 6.94
C VAL A 81 -16.06 2.00 7.31
N THR A 82 -16.89 0.98 7.56
CA THR A 82 -16.42 -0.36 7.92
C THR A 82 -15.68 -1.00 6.75
N GLU A 83 -16.27 -1.00 5.56
CA GLU A 83 -15.62 -1.53 4.34
C GLU A 83 -14.31 -0.79 4.01
N LEU A 84 -14.28 0.53 4.17
CA LEU A 84 -13.04 1.29 4.05
C LEU A 84 -11.99 0.88 5.09
N ALA A 85 -12.41 0.64 6.34
CA ALA A 85 -11.50 0.23 7.41
C ALA A 85 -10.88 -1.14 7.12
N GLU A 86 -11.67 -2.09 6.68
CA GLU A 86 -11.23 -3.43 6.26
C GLU A 86 -10.27 -3.34 5.07
N LYS A 87 -10.68 -2.66 4.00
CA LYS A 87 -9.88 -2.51 2.78
C LYS A 87 -8.51 -1.85 3.04
N TRP A 88 -8.49 -0.86 3.92
CA TRP A 88 -7.27 -0.12 4.25
C TRP A 88 -6.50 -0.68 5.45
N CYS A 89 -6.93 -1.82 6.00
CA CYS A 89 -6.34 -2.45 7.20
C CYS A 89 -6.15 -1.45 8.35
N ARG A 90 -7.15 -0.57 8.56
CA ARG A 90 -7.17 0.48 9.58
C ARG A 90 -8.33 0.30 10.54
N THR A 91 -8.25 0.94 11.69
CA THR A 91 -9.39 0.97 12.61
C THR A 91 -10.52 1.85 12.05
N SER A 92 -11.77 1.47 12.32
CA SER A 92 -12.94 2.27 11.94
C SER A 92 -12.89 3.69 12.51
N SER A 93 -12.28 3.86 13.69
CA SER A 93 -12.06 5.18 14.30
C SER A 93 -11.13 6.06 13.46
N ALA A 94 -10.01 5.52 12.97
CA ALA A 94 -9.06 6.24 12.12
C ALA A 94 -9.70 6.64 10.78
N ILE A 95 -10.43 5.72 10.14
CA ILE A 95 -11.17 6.02 8.90
C ILE A 95 -12.27 7.06 9.16
N SER A 96 -13.03 6.94 10.26
CA SER A 96 -14.05 7.93 10.64
C SER A 96 -13.48 9.35 10.81
N GLN A 97 -12.27 9.48 11.34
CA GLN A 97 -11.59 10.78 11.45
C GLN A 97 -11.29 11.37 10.06
N THR A 98 -10.79 10.55 9.14
CA THR A 98 -10.52 10.98 7.75
C THR A 98 -11.81 11.36 7.03
N VAL A 99 -12.84 10.52 7.14
CA VAL A 99 -14.17 10.79 6.55
C VAL A 99 -14.76 12.10 7.07
N ARG A 100 -14.70 12.37 8.38
CA ARG A 100 -15.16 13.66 8.95
C ARG A 100 -14.43 14.85 8.36
N LYS A 101 -13.12 14.76 8.10
CA LYS A 101 -12.37 15.84 7.43
C LYS A 101 -12.84 16.02 5.98
N LEU A 102 -13.01 14.94 5.23
CA LEU A 102 -13.46 15.00 3.84
C LEU A 102 -14.87 15.61 3.73
N ILE A 103 -15.77 15.29 4.67
CA ILE A 103 -17.10 15.93 4.78
C ILE A 103 -16.95 17.43 5.09
N LYS A 104 -16.11 17.78 6.07
CA LYS A 104 -15.87 19.20 6.46
C LYS A 104 -15.33 20.02 5.29
N TRP A 105 -14.56 19.43 4.39
CA TRP A 105 -14.04 20.08 3.17
C TRP A 105 -15.04 20.07 2.01
N GLY A 106 -16.23 19.49 2.19
CA GLY A 106 -17.25 19.40 1.17
C GLY A 106 -16.91 18.48 0.00
N LEU A 107 -16.04 17.48 0.25
CA LEU A 107 -15.57 16.55 -0.79
C LEU A 107 -16.44 15.30 -0.90
N ILE A 108 -17.11 14.92 0.18
CA ILE A 108 -18.00 13.76 0.24
C ILE A 108 -19.25 14.08 1.05
N ASN A 109 -20.32 13.32 0.78
CA ASN A 109 -21.56 13.31 1.55
C ASN A 109 -21.70 12.01 2.33
N ARG A 110 -22.54 12.05 3.37
CA ARG A 110 -22.93 10.90 4.18
C ARG A 110 -24.44 10.79 4.16
N THR A 111 -24.95 9.69 3.64
CA THR A 111 -26.40 9.39 3.61
C THR A 111 -26.71 8.27 4.58
N GLY A 112 -27.77 8.42 5.38
CA GLY A 112 -28.23 7.34 6.26
C GLY A 112 -28.85 6.21 5.47
N ASN A 113 -28.78 4.99 6.00
CA ASN A 113 -29.53 3.87 5.48
C ASN A 113 -30.95 3.93 6.07
N GLU A 114 -31.98 4.00 5.24
CA GLU A 114 -33.37 4.09 5.66
C GLU A 114 -33.81 2.90 6.52
N ASN A 115 -33.19 1.73 6.31
CA ASN A 115 -33.50 0.48 7.02
C ASN A 115 -32.62 0.24 8.26
N ASN A 116 -31.52 0.97 8.41
CA ASN A 116 -30.61 0.81 9.55
C ASN A 116 -29.90 2.14 9.86
N GLY A 117 -30.46 2.90 10.79
CA GLY A 117 -29.96 4.24 11.17
C GLY A 117 -28.51 4.31 11.71
N LYS A 118 -27.84 3.15 11.86
CA LYS A 118 -26.43 3.07 12.28
C LYS A 118 -25.46 2.94 11.10
N VAL A 119 -25.92 2.55 9.91
CA VAL A 119 -25.10 2.38 8.74
C VAL A 119 -25.22 3.62 7.85
N TYR A 120 -24.09 4.18 7.48
CA TYR A 120 -24.02 5.35 6.60
C TYR A 120 -23.23 5.01 5.36
N HIS A 121 -23.77 5.41 4.23
CA HIS A 121 -23.14 5.31 2.93
C HIS A 121 -22.42 6.62 2.59
N LEU A 122 -21.24 6.50 1.99
CA LEU A 122 -20.42 7.63 1.58
C LEU A 122 -20.52 7.82 0.06
N THR A 123 -20.80 9.04 -0.33
CA THR A 123 -20.88 9.44 -1.75
C THR A 123 -20.00 10.63 -2.00
N ILE A 124 -19.51 10.78 -3.23
CA ILE A 124 -18.65 11.90 -3.60
C ILE A 124 -19.48 13.11 -4.02
N THR A 125 -18.99 14.31 -3.74
CA THR A 125 -19.53 15.56 -4.31
C THR A 125 -18.87 15.88 -5.66
N GLU A 126 -19.38 16.84 -6.43
CA GLU A 126 -18.72 17.28 -7.67
C GLU A 126 -17.31 17.83 -7.40
N LYS A 127 -17.12 18.63 -6.33
CA LYS A 127 -15.78 19.10 -5.90
C LYS A 127 -14.84 17.91 -5.58
N GLY A 128 -15.34 16.89 -4.89
CA GLY A 128 -14.58 15.70 -4.58
C GLY A 128 -14.21 14.88 -5.80
N LYS A 129 -15.14 14.77 -6.76
CA LYS A 129 -14.93 14.07 -8.03
C LYS A 129 -13.83 14.74 -8.88
N GLU A 130 -13.86 16.06 -9.00
CA GLU A 130 -12.82 16.80 -9.70
C GLU A 130 -11.44 16.53 -9.07
N LEU A 131 -11.34 16.62 -7.75
CA LEU A 131 -10.11 16.36 -7.03
C LEU A 131 -9.64 14.89 -7.19
N ALA A 132 -10.55 13.92 -7.14
CA ALA A 132 -10.21 12.50 -7.34
C ALA A 132 -9.66 12.24 -8.76
N ILE A 133 -10.23 12.88 -9.78
CA ILE A 133 -9.75 12.77 -11.17
C ILE A 133 -8.37 13.41 -11.33
N ILE A 134 -8.14 14.58 -10.75
CA ILE A 134 -6.84 15.26 -10.78
C ILE A 134 -5.78 14.37 -10.08
N HIS A 135 -6.10 13.83 -8.91
CA HIS A 135 -5.23 12.95 -8.17
C HIS A 135 -4.86 11.68 -8.96
N LYS A 136 -5.82 11.02 -9.60
CA LYS A 136 -5.55 9.86 -10.45
C LYS A 136 -4.58 10.16 -11.59
N LYS A 137 -4.71 11.34 -12.21
CA LYS A 137 -3.74 11.78 -13.24
C LYS A 137 -2.35 12.02 -12.65
N TYR A 138 -2.29 12.65 -11.48
CA TYR A 138 -1.03 12.90 -10.78
C TYR A 138 -0.32 11.60 -10.41
N ASP A 139 -1.03 10.65 -9.81
CA ASP A 139 -0.50 9.35 -9.43
C ASP A 139 0.03 8.57 -10.64
N ASN A 140 -0.72 8.53 -11.72
CA ASN A 140 -0.29 7.86 -12.95
C ASN A 140 1.05 8.44 -13.47
N LEU A 141 1.19 9.76 -13.45
CA LEU A 141 2.43 10.41 -13.87
C LEU A 141 3.61 10.10 -12.94
N ASP A 142 3.38 10.10 -11.63
CA ASP A 142 4.41 9.81 -10.63
C ASP A 142 4.85 8.34 -10.68
N ILE A 143 3.88 7.42 -10.79
CA ILE A 143 4.15 5.99 -11.00
C ILE A 143 4.98 5.76 -12.26
N VAL A 144 4.61 6.39 -13.38
CA VAL A 144 5.37 6.26 -14.64
C VAL A 144 6.80 6.80 -14.50
N LYS A 145 6.98 7.96 -13.84
CA LYS A 145 8.32 8.52 -13.59
C LYS A 145 9.17 7.60 -12.73
N THR A 146 8.59 7.03 -11.67
CA THR A 146 9.27 6.11 -10.77
C THR A 146 9.65 4.82 -11.49
N LYS A 147 8.71 4.20 -12.23
CA LYS A 147 8.97 2.99 -13.02
C LYS A 147 10.07 3.23 -14.06
N LYS A 148 10.08 4.37 -14.76
CA LYS A 148 11.14 4.72 -15.71
C LYS A 148 12.51 4.82 -15.04
N LYS A 149 12.60 5.31 -13.78
CA LYS A 149 13.85 5.35 -13.03
C LYS A 149 14.33 3.95 -12.63
N LEU A 150 13.40 3.10 -12.16
CA LEU A 150 13.69 1.72 -11.77
C LEU A 150 14.14 0.89 -12.98
N LEU A 151 13.47 0.99 -14.11
CA LEU A 151 13.80 0.26 -15.34
C LEU A 151 15.15 0.66 -15.97
N LYS A 152 15.81 1.70 -15.49
CA LYS A 152 17.21 1.99 -15.83
C LYS A 152 18.21 1.09 -15.10
N LYS A 153 17.78 0.42 -14.01
CA LYS A 153 18.65 -0.37 -13.13
C LYS A 153 18.21 -1.81 -12.99
N PHE A 154 16.93 -2.08 -13.21
CA PHE A 154 16.29 -3.39 -12.99
C PHE A 154 15.49 -3.80 -14.22
N THR A 155 15.34 -5.10 -14.42
CA THR A 155 14.50 -5.67 -15.47
C THR A 155 13.01 -5.64 -15.07
N ILE A 156 12.13 -5.89 -16.04
CA ILE A 156 10.68 -6.02 -15.77
C ILE A 156 10.42 -7.24 -14.89
N GLU A 157 11.13 -8.35 -15.11
CA GLU A 157 11.02 -9.58 -14.33
C GLU A 157 11.39 -9.37 -12.86
N GLU A 158 12.45 -8.60 -12.58
CA GLU A 158 12.84 -8.23 -11.21
C GLU A 158 11.76 -7.37 -10.53
N LEU A 159 11.15 -6.42 -11.24
CA LEU A 159 10.05 -5.63 -10.71
C LEU A 159 8.78 -6.46 -10.45
N ILE A 160 8.49 -7.44 -11.31
CA ILE A 160 7.39 -8.39 -11.10
C ILE A 160 7.68 -9.29 -9.89
N ALA A 161 8.92 -9.75 -9.74
CA ALA A 161 9.32 -10.55 -8.58
C ALA A 161 9.18 -9.75 -7.28
N PHE A 162 9.60 -8.49 -7.26
CA PHE A 162 9.41 -7.60 -6.11
C PHE A 162 7.93 -7.43 -5.75
N ASP A 163 7.04 -7.22 -6.73
CA ASP A 163 5.59 -7.11 -6.50
C ASP A 163 5.01 -8.40 -5.88
N LYS A 164 5.42 -9.57 -6.37
CA LYS A 164 5.01 -10.87 -5.82
C LYS A 164 5.48 -11.04 -4.38
N ILE A 165 6.74 -10.68 -4.10
CA ILE A 165 7.30 -10.76 -2.74
C ILE A 165 6.54 -9.83 -1.78
N CYS A 166 6.23 -8.60 -2.21
CA CYS A 166 5.46 -7.66 -1.39
C CYS A 166 4.05 -8.18 -1.07
N LYS A 167 3.39 -8.84 -2.03
CA LYS A 167 2.07 -9.46 -1.81
C LYS A 167 2.15 -10.59 -0.79
N GLU A 168 3.06 -11.54 -0.98
CA GLU A 168 3.27 -12.66 -0.06
C GLU A 168 3.60 -12.17 1.35
N TYR A 169 4.50 -11.20 1.46
CA TYR A 169 4.87 -10.63 2.76
C TYR A 169 3.68 -9.94 3.45
N THR A 170 2.83 -9.29 2.68
CA THR A 170 1.60 -8.67 3.18
C THR A 170 0.66 -9.72 3.78
N ASP A 171 0.48 -10.85 3.10
CA ASP A 171 -0.39 -11.93 3.56
C ASP A 171 0.17 -12.59 4.83
N ILE A 172 1.47 -12.83 4.91
CA ILE A 172 2.13 -13.31 6.13
C ILE A 172 1.88 -12.37 7.32
N LEU A 173 1.99 -11.05 7.11
CA LEU A 173 1.77 -10.07 8.17
C LEU A 173 0.31 -9.97 8.62
N ARG A 174 -0.64 -10.13 7.69
CA ARG A 174 -2.08 -10.15 7.99
C ARG A 174 -2.47 -11.37 8.79
N ASN A 175 -2.01 -12.55 8.39
CA ASN A 175 -2.30 -13.82 9.07
C ASN A 175 -1.73 -13.89 10.50
N LYS A 176 -0.66 -13.14 10.80
CA LYS A 176 -0.14 -13.01 12.17
C LYS A 176 -1.06 -12.23 13.11
N LYS A 177 -1.96 -11.38 12.60
CA LYS A 177 -2.91 -10.61 13.44
C LYS A 177 -4.14 -11.43 13.84
N GLU A 178 -4.49 -12.47 13.09
CA GLU A 178 -5.67 -13.30 13.38
C GLU A 178 -5.42 -14.35 14.49
N LYS A 179 -4.15 -14.57 14.87
CA LYS A 179 -3.76 -15.54 15.93
C LYS A 179 -3.59 -14.91 17.32
N LYS A 180 -4.03 -13.68 17.53
CA LYS A 180 -4.10 -13.00 18.84
C LYS A 180 -5.55 -12.65 19.20
#